data_b0057f96a0df3a81f5b19e516763be84
#
_entry.id   b0057f96a0df3a81f5b19e516763be84
#
_cell.length_a   1.000
_cell.length_b   1.000
_cell.length_c   1.000
_cell.angle_alpha   90.00
_cell.angle_beta   90.00
_cell.angle_gamma   90.00
#
_symmetry.space_group_name_H-M   'P 1'
#
loop_
_entity.id
_entity.type
_entity.pdbx_description
1 polymer ?
#
loop_
_entity_poly.entity_id
_entity_poly.type
_entity_poly.pdbx_seq_one_letter_code
_entity_poly.pdbx_strand_id
1 'polypeptide(L)'
;PAKTEYRILMNNEKTKDILIFTLGNDKVAPFRLNPFEFFKGESITSRVDMLKAAMEASFDMEAAIPQIIESAMYSCYEDYGWNIDTDENEKFENPYDEGVYSFPTLEDLLNKIETEVTKHNFDDRLKKDYIGSITARLQGLLVGSKGQMLNSRRSIDFRELIEKKVVLEIEGIKNGTEKSLVMGF
;
A
#
# COMPACT_ATOMS: atom_id res chain seq x y z
N PRO A 1 -11.50 5.60 -13.06
CA PRO A 1 -12.92 5.27 -13.31
C PRO A 1 -13.17 3.78 -13.24
N ALA A 2 -14.41 3.40 -12.90
CA ALA A 2 -14.80 1.98 -12.81
C ALA A 2 -15.00 1.31 -14.17
N LYS A 3 -14.94 2.06 -15.26
CA LYS A 3 -15.14 1.61 -16.63
C LYS A 3 -14.04 2.14 -17.56
N THR A 4 -13.90 1.52 -18.73
CA THR A 4 -12.86 1.85 -19.73
C THR A 4 -13.29 2.92 -20.73
N GLU A 5 -14.29 3.72 -20.37
CA GLU A 5 -14.91 4.73 -21.27
C GLU A 5 -13.94 5.83 -21.70
N TYR A 6 -12.95 6.14 -20.88
CA TYR A 6 -11.99 7.22 -21.13
C TYR A 6 -10.96 6.89 -22.24
N ARG A 7 -10.84 5.63 -22.65
CA ARG A 7 -9.94 5.23 -23.76
C ARG A 7 -10.29 5.89 -25.09
N ILE A 8 -11.54 6.28 -25.27
CA ILE A 8 -11.97 7.03 -26.47
C ILE A 8 -11.24 8.38 -26.59
N LEU A 9 -10.79 8.95 -25.47
CA LEU A 9 -10.04 10.21 -25.46
C LEU A 9 -8.69 10.11 -26.16
N MET A 10 -8.09 8.92 -26.23
CA MET A 10 -6.82 8.70 -26.95
C MET A 10 -6.96 8.90 -28.47
N ASN A 11 -8.18 8.85 -29.01
CA ASN A 11 -8.46 9.05 -30.43
C ASN A 11 -8.64 10.54 -30.79
N ASN A 12 -8.56 11.46 -29.83
CA ASN A 12 -8.74 12.89 -30.07
C ASN A 12 -7.38 13.61 -30.00
N GLU A 13 -7.07 14.42 -31.00
CA GLU A 13 -5.82 15.19 -31.11
C GLU A 13 -5.49 16.03 -29.86
N LYS A 14 -6.50 16.55 -29.17
CA LYS A 14 -6.32 17.39 -27.95
C LYS A 14 -6.03 16.58 -26.68
N THR A 15 -6.25 15.27 -26.72
CA THR A 15 -6.14 14.39 -25.54
C THR A 15 -5.35 13.11 -25.83
N LYS A 16 -4.68 13.02 -26.99
CA LYS A 16 -3.87 11.86 -27.37
C LYS A 16 -2.68 11.59 -26.43
N ASP A 17 -2.28 12.61 -25.67
CA ASP A 17 -1.21 12.58 -24.67
C ASP A 17 -1.66 12.06 -23.30
N ILE A 18 -2.92 11.63 -23.17
CA ILE A 18 -3.46 11.08 -21.93
C ILE A 18 -2.78 9.74 -21.59
N LEU A 19 -2.36 9.60 -20.34
CA LEU A 19 -1.84 8.34 -19.80
C LEU A 19 -2.98 7.57 -19.13
N ILE A 20 -3.19 6.32 -19.54
CA ILE A 20 -4.22 5.46 -18.96
C ILE A 20 -3.56 4.24 -18.34
N PHE A 21 -3.66 4.13 -17.01
CA PHE A 21 -3.22 2.96 -16.26
C PHE A 21 -4.44 2.12 -15.86
N THR A 22 -4.38 0.82 -16.12
CA THR A 22 -5.38 -0.13 -15.63
C THR A 22 -4.82 -0.81 -14.40
N LEU A 23 -5.29 -0.39 -13.22
CA LEU A 23 -4.80 -0.90 -11.95
C LEU A 23 -5.06 -2.41 -11.84
N GLY A 24 -4.03 -3.14 -11.40
CA GLY A 24 -4.09 -4.61 -11.34
C GLY A 24 -3.96 -5.30 -12.69
N ASN A 25 -3.46 -4.60 -13.73
CA ASN A 25 -3.17 -5.17 -15.03
C ASN A 25 -1.86 -4.62 -15.60
N ASP A 26 -0.79 -5.38 -15.51
CA ASP A 26 0.56 -4.99 -15.95
C ASP A 26 0.84 -5.17 -17.44
N LYS A 27 -0.14 -5.67 -18.22
CA LYS A 27 0.11 -6.01 -19.63
C LYS A 27 0.33 -4.81 -20.54
N VAL A 28 -0.22 -3.66 -20.16
CA VAL A 28 -0.19 -2.44 -21.01
C VAL A 28 0.72 -1.39 -20.39
N ALA A 29 0.43 -0.96 -19.18
CA ALA A 29 1.20 0.04 -18.44
C ALA A 29 1.26 -0.38 -16.96
N PRO A 30 2.42 -0.83 -16.47
CA PRO A 30 2.55 -1.23 -15.08
C PRO A 30 2.38 -0.02 -14.17
N PHE A 31 1.46 -0.13 -13.20
CA PHE A 31 1.31 0.85 -12.14
C PHE A 31 1.90 0.27 -10.85
N ARG A 32 2.71 1.03 -10.17
CA ARG A 32 3.35 0.64 -8.90
C ARG A 32 2.98 1.62 -7.82
N LEU A 33 2.53 1.08 -6.70
CA LEU A 33 2.15 1.83 -5.52
C LEU A 33 2.68 1.09 -4.29
N ASN A 34 3.63 1.70 -3.60
CA ASN A 34 4.01 1.26 -2.26
C ASN A 34 3.14 2.02 -1.25
N PRO A 35 2.21 1.35 -0.53
CA PRO A 35 1.34 2.03 0.41
C PRO A 35 2.07 2.70 1.57
N PHE A 36 3.28 2.22 1.90
CA PHE A 36 4.10 2.74 3.00
C PHE A 36 4.93 3.96 2.62
N GLU A 37 5.05 4.26 1.33
CA GLU A 37 5.80 5.40 0.88
C GLU A 37 5.06 6.70 1.19
N PHE A 38 5.77 7.70 1.72
CA PHE A 38 5.25 9.02 2.01
C PHE A 38 6.21 10.09 1.50
N PHE A 39 5.73 11.30 1.32
CA PHE A 39 6.54 12.41 0.82
C PHE A 39 7.28 13.12 1.95
N LYS A 40 8.40 13.73 1.60
CA LYS A 40 9.16 14.55 2.54
C LYS A 40 8.28 15.65 3.12
N GLY A 41 8.20 15.70 4.45
CA GLY A 41 7.33 16.62 5.20
C GLY A 41 5.99 16.03 5.64
N GLU A 42 5.67 14.80 5.24
CA GLU A 42 4.61 14.01 5.86
C GLU A 42 5.17 13.23 7.06
N SER A 43 4.31 12.85 8.01
CA SER A 43 4.70 12.04 9.16
C SER A 43 4.36 10.56 8.96
N ILE A 44 5.19 9.71 9.54
CA ILE A 44 4.98 8.25 9.58
C ILE A 44 3.65 7.94 10.27
N THR A 45 3.35 8.64 11.37
CA THR A 45 2.11 8.44 12.13
C THR A 45 0.88 8.74 11.26
N SER A 46 0.88 9.83 10.51
CA SER A 46 -0.22 10.15 9.58
C SER A 46 -0.36 9.10 8.48
N ARG A 47 0.74 8.58 7.96
CA ARG A 47 0.73 7.50 6.96
C ARG A 47 0.15 6.21 7.54
N VAL A 48 0.59 5.80 8.72
CA VAL A 48 0.10 4.60 9.41
C VAL A 48 -1.39 4.73 9.74
N ASP A 49 -1.84 5.89 10.22
CA ASP A 49 -3.27 6.15 10.50
C ASP A 49 -4.12 6.03 9.24
N MET A 50 -3.66 6.59 8.12
CA MET A 50 -4.34 6.47 6.84
C MET A 50 -4.43 5.02 6.36
N LEU A 51 -3.32 4.27 6.42
CA LEU A 51 -3.29 2.86 6.03
C LEU A 51 -4.20 2.01 6.92
N LYS A 52 -4.15 2.22 8.23
CA LYS A 52 -5.03 1.55 9.19
C LYS A 52 -6.50 1.84 8.87
N ALA A 53 -6.87 3.10 8.69
CA ALA A 53 -8.24 3.50 8.36
C ALA A 53 -8.73 2.89 7.03
N ALA A 54 -7.87 2.84 6.00
CA ALA A 54 -8.20 2.21 4.73
C ALA A 54 -8.42 0.69 4.89
N MET A 55 -7.61 0.02 5.70
CA MET A 55 -7.77 -1.40 5.99
C MET A 55 -9.02 -1.69 6.82
N GLU A 56 -9.31 -0.89 7.85
CA GLU A 56 -10.54 -0.99 8.66
C GLU A 56 -11.80 -0.79 7.82
N ALA A 57 -11.79 0.20 6.94
CA ALA A 57 -12.93 0.47 6.04
C ALA A 57 -13.14 -0.64 4.99
N SER A 58 -12.11 -1.40 4.67
CA SER A 58 -12.14 -2.42 3.63
C SER A 58 -12.32 -3.83 4.16
N PHE A 59 -11.82 -4.11 5.36
CA PHE A 59 -11.90 -5.43 5.98
C PHE A 59 -12.70 -5.34 7.28
N ASP A 60 -13.57 -6.32 7.48
CA ASP A 60 -14.22 -6.50 8.79
C ASP A 60 -13.19 -7.04 9.77
N MET A 61 -12.76 -6.18 10.70
CA MET A 61 -11.68 -6.48 11.65
C MET A 61 -12.21 -6.50 13.07
N GLU A 62 -11.85 -7.53 13.83
CA GLU A 62 -12.11 -7.60 15.27
C GLU A 62 -11.27 -6.56 16.03
N ALA A 63 -11.73 -6.19 17.23
CA ALA A 63 -11.24 -5.04 17.99
C ALA A 63 -9.72 -4.96 18.20
N ALA A 64 -9.02 -6.08 18.32
CA ALA A 64 -7.56 -6.09 18.53
C ALA A 64 -6.74 -6.07 17.23
N ILE A 65 -7.32 -6.46 16.10
CA ILE A 65 -6.61 -6.59 14.83
C ILE A 65 -6.04 -5.25 14.33
N PRO A 66 -6.79 -4.12 14.35
CA PRO A 66 -6.27 -2.84 13.92
C PRO A 66 -5.01 -2.40 14.67
N GLN A 67 -4.99 -2.59 16.00
CA GLN A 67 -3.84 -2.23 16.83
C GLN A 67 -2.62 -3.13 16.56
N ILE A 68 -2.83 -4.42 16.29
CA ILE A 68 -1.76 -5.34 15.91
C ILE A 68 -1.13 -4.92 14.58
N ILE A 69 -1.95 -4.60 13.59
CA ILE A 69 -1.50 -4.13 12.28
C ILE A 69 -0.75 -2.80 12.40
N GLU A 70 -1.26 -1.86 13.18
CA GLU A 70 -0.62 -0.58 13.47
C GLU A 70 0.78 -0.77 14.08
N SER A 71 0.88 -1.59 15.13
CA SER A 71 2.17 -1.91 15.76
C SER A 71 3.14 -2.58 14.79
N ALA A 72 2.63 -3.48 13.94
CA ALA A 72 3.44 -4.12 12.92
C ALA A 72 3.94 -3.13 11.86
N MET A 73 3.12 -2.15 11.46
CA MET A 73 3.54 -1.09 10.54
C MET A 73 4.66 -0.23 11.12
N TYR A 74 4.54 0.22 12.38
CA TYR A 74 5.61 0.96 13.04
C TYR A 74 6.90 0.13 13.12
N SER A 75 6.82 -1.13 13.55
CA SER A 75 7.99 -2.02 13.58
C SER A 75 8.62 -2.22 12.20
N CYS A 76 7.84 -2.23 11.12
CA CYS A 76 8.38 -2.26 9.76
C CYS A 76 9.18 -0.99 9.43
N TYR A 77 8.66 0.19 9.75
CA TYR A 77 9.40 1.45 9.53
C TYR A 77 10.71 1.48 10.32
N GLU A 78 10.69 1.05 11.60
CA GLU A 78 11.90 0.96 12.43
C GLU A 78 12.95 0.00 11.83
N ASP A 79 12.54 -1.15 11.28
CA ASP A 79 13.44 -2.08 10.58
C ASP A 79 14.14 -1.44 9.38
N TYR A 80 13.48 -0.49 8.71
CA TYR A 80 14.02 0.29 7.61
C TYR A 80 14.81 1.53 8.07
N GLY A 81 14.96 1.71 9.39
CA GLY A 81 15.77 2.78 10.00
C GLY A 81 15.03 4.09 10.21
N TRP A 82 13.72 4.09 10.13
CA TRP A 82 12.93 5.26 10.44
C TRP A 82 12.73 5.42 11.94
N ASN A 83 12.93 6.61 12.43
CA ASN A 83 12.60 7.02 13.79
C ASN A 83 11.18 7.59 13.78
N ILE A 84 10.27 6.95 14.54
CA ILE A 84 8.84 7.28 14.53
C ILE A 84 8.54 8.65 15.17
N ASP A 85 9.39 9.09 16.11
CA ASP A 85 9.18 10.36 16.81
C ASP A 85 9.67 11.57 16.02
N THR A 86 10.67 11.38 15.17
CA THR A 86 11.33 12.48 14.41
C THR A 86 11.01 12.47 12.93
N ASP A 87 10.44 11.39 12.41
CA ASP A 87 10.22 11.14 10.97
C ASP A 87 11.53 11.14 10.14
N GLU A 88 12.68 10.93 10.79
CA GLU A 88 14.00 10.90 10.16
C GLU A 88 14.45 9.45 9.94
N ASN A 89 15.23 9.23 8.88
CA ASN A 89 15.81 7.92 8.59
C ASN A 89 17.27 7.89 9.00
N GLU A 90 17.63 6.94 9.89
CA GLU A 90 18.99 6.81 10.43
C GLU A 90 19.91 5.91 9.57
N LYS A 91 19.32 5.16 8.60
CA LYS A 91 20.08 4.25 7.73
C LYS A 91 20.44 4.87 6.38
N PHE A 92 19.60 5.77 5.87
CA PHE A 92 19.76 6.38 4.56
C PHE A 92 19.86 7.89 4.67
N GLU A 93 20.93 8.47 4.15
CA GLU A 93 21.13 9.92 4.15
C GLU A 93 20.05 10.66 3.34
N ASN A 94 19.63 10.07 2.22
CA ASN A 94 18.58 10.60 1.35
C ASN A 94 17.51 9.54 1.09
N PRO A 95 16.62 9.27 2.05
CA PRO A 95 15.67 8.15 1.97
C PRO A 95 14.61 8.31 0.87
N TYR A 96 14.41 9.53 0.37
CA TYR A 96 13.42 9.84 -0.67
C TYR A 96 13.97 9.78 -2.11
N ASP A 97 15.30 9.61 -2.27
CA ASP A 97 15.93 9.61 -3.58
C ASP A 97 15.54 8.40 -4.42
N GLU A 98 15.51 8.56 -5.74
CA GLU A 98 15.25 7.49 -6.67
C GLU A 98 16.26 6.34 -6.49
N GLY A 99 15.75 5.11 -6.50
CA GLY A 99 16.57 3.90 -6.31
C GLY A 99 16.94 3.59 -4.86
N VAL A 100 16.59 4.45 -3.90
CA VAL A 100 16.76 4.17 -2.46
C VAL A 100 15.52 3.44 -1.94
N TYR A 101 15.72 2.25 -1.40
CA TYR A 101 14.65 1.40 -0.87
C TYR A 101 14.56 1.54 0.65
N SER A 102 14.03 2.68 1.09
CA SER A 102 13.94 3.08 2.49
C SER A 102 12.57 2.82 3.13
N PHE A 103 11.59 2.36 2.35
CA PHE A 103 10.24 2.11 2.83
C PHE A 103 9.92 0.62 2.90
N PRO A 104 9.18 0.18 3.91
CA PRO A 104 8.69 -1.21 3.98
C PRO A 104 7.71 -1.51 2.84
N THR A 105 7.41 -2.79 2.68
CA THR A 105 6.45 -3.32 1.71
C THR A 105 5.31 -4.04 2.42
N LEU A 106 4.25 -4.41 1.69
CA LEU A 106 3.19 -5.27 2.23
C LEU A 106 3.69 -6.66 2.64
N GLU A 107 4.72 -7.17 1.98
CA GLU A 107 5.35 -8.44 2.34
C GLU A 107 6.11 -8.33 3.67
N ASP A 108 6.79 -7.20 3.92
CA ASP A 108 7.43 -6.94 5.20
C ASP A 108 6.39 -6.87 6.33
N LEU A 109 5.25 -6.21 6.09
CA LEU A 109 4.14 -6.19 7.04
C LEU A 109 3.63 -7.62 7.32
N LEU A 110 3.39 -8.42 6.28
CA LEU A 110 2.95 -9.81 6.42
C LEU A 110 3.90 -10.62 7.30
N ASN A 111 5.20 -10.50 7.04
CA ASN A 111 6.24 -11.20 7.78
C ASN A 111 6.37 -10.73 9.24
N LYS A 112 5.97 -9.50 9.55
CA LYS A 112 6.03 -8.93 10.90
C LYS A 112 4.86 -9.36 11.79
N ILE A 113 3.70 -9.75 11.23
CA ILE A 113 2.46 -10.01 11.97
C ILE A 113 2.64 -11.06 13.08
N GLU A 114 3.26 -12.20 12.79
CA GLU A 114 3.45 -13.25 13.80
C GLU A 114 4.25 -12.75 15.00
N THR A 115 5.31 -12.00 14.74
CA THR A 115 6.15 -11.41 15.79
C THR A 115 5.35 -10.43 16.63
N GLU A 116 4.54 -9.56 16.03
CA GLU A 116 3.73 -8.60 16.76
C GLU A 116 2.64 -9.25 17.59
N VAL A 117 1.91 -10.23 17.04
CA VAL A 117 0.88 -10.96 17.80
C VAL A 117 1.50 -11.68 19.01
N THR A 118 2.72 -12.22 18.89
CA THR A 118 3.38 -12.93 19.99
C THR A 118 3.83 -12.02 21.14
N LYS A 119 4.03 -10.74 20.89
CA LYS A 119 4.32 -9.75 21.94
C LYS A 119 3.13 -9.53 22.88
N HIS A 120 1.90 -9.78 22.40
CA HIS A 120 0.70 -9.65 23.22
C HIS A 120 0.46 -10.88 24.07
N ASN A 121 -0.06 -10.66 25.28
CA ASN A 121 -0.33 -11.73 26.25
C ASN A 121 -1.69 -12.42 26.00
N PHE A 122 -1.97 -12.77 24.74
CA PHE A 122 -3.16 -13.55 24.36
C PHE A 122 -2.92 -15.04 24.61
N ASP A 123 -4.01 -15.81 24.78
CA ASP A 123 -3.91 -17.27 24.77
C ASP A 123 -3.51 -17.81 23.39
N ASP A 124 -3.01 -19.03 23.32
CA ASP A 124 -2.44 -19.62 22.10
C ASP A 124 -3.48 -19.80 20.98
N ARG A 125 -4.74 -20.00 21.31
CA ARG A 125 -5.82 -20.12 20.33
C ARG A 125 -6.08 -18.77 19.67
N LEU A 126 -6.23 -17.74 20.49
CA LEU A 126 -6.50 -16.37 20.03
C LEU A 126 -5.33 -15.83 19.19
N LYS A 127 -4.08 -16.12 19.58
CA LYS A 127 -2.89 -15.79 18.76
C LYS A 127 -2.98 -16.41 17.36
N LYS A 128 -3.30 -17.71 17.28
CA LYS A 128 -3.44 -18.41 15.99
C LYS A 128 -4.58 -17.84 15.15
N ASP A 129 -5.71 -17.50 15.79
CA ASP A 129 -6.87 -16.93 15.11
C ASP A 129 -6.53 -15.55 14.53
N TYR A 130 -5.86 -14.67 15.28
CA TYR A 130 -5.42 -13.36 14.79
C TYR A 130 -4.37 -13.47 13.68
N ILE A 131 -3.32 -14.28 13.86
CA ILE A 131 -2.30 -14.51 12.82
C ILE A 131 -2.97 -15.00 11.54
N GLY A 132 -3.83 -16.02 11.62
CA GLY A 132 -4.52 -16.58 10.46
C GLY A 132 -5.42 -15.56 9.77
N SER A 133 -6.17 -14.79 10.54
CA SER A 133 -7.10 -13.77 10.04
C SER A 133 -6.37 -12.64 9.31
N ILE A 134 -5.32 -12.09 9.89
CA ILE A 134 -4.54 -10.99 9.31
C ILE A 134 -3.77 -11.49 8.08
N THR A 135 -3.08 -12.63 8.22
CA THR A 135 -2.29 -13.24 7.14
C THR A 135 -3.13 -13.51 5.90
N ALA A 136 -4.32 -14.08 6.05
CA ALA A 136 -5.20 -14.38 4.92
C ALA A 136 -5.60 -13.10 4.14
N ARG A 137 -5.85 -12.00 4.84
CA ARG A 137 -6.19 -10.71 4.22
C ARG A 137 -5.01 -10.10 3.48
N LEU A 138 -3.84 -10.04 4.11
CA LEU A 138 -2.62 -9.50 3.50
C LEU A 138 -2.16 -10.35 2.32
N GLN A 139 -2.16 -11.68 2.44
CA GLN A 139 -1.82 -12.59 1.33
C GLN A 139 -2.74 -12.37 0.13
N GLY A 140 -4.03 -12.10 0.36
CA GLY A 140 -4.96 -11.76 -0.72
C GLY A 140 -4.54 -10.54 -1.54
N LEU A 141 -3.86 -9.55 -0.92
CA LEU A 141 -3.33 -8.38 -1.60
C LEU A 141 -2.04 -8.66 -2.38
N LEU A 142 -1.29 -9.69 -2.01
CA LEU A 142 0.00 -10.04 -2.61
C LEU A 142 -0.11 -10.96 -3.84
N VAL A 143 -1.31 -11.43 -4.17
CA VAL A 143 -1.52 -12.40 -5.27
C VAL A 143 -1.66 -11.71 -6.63
N GLY A 144 -0.93 -12.23 -7.62
CA GLY A 144 -1.07 -11.85 -9.03
C GLY A 144 -0.70 -10.41 -9.33
N SER A 145 -1.39 -9.79 -10.28
CA SER A 145 -1.12 -8.41 -10.72
C SER A 145 -1.33 -7.36 -9.61
N LYS A 146 -2.19 -7.65 -8.64
CA LYS A 146 -2.36 -6.79 -7.45
C LYS A 146 -1.10 -6.76 -6.60
N GLY A 147 -0.53 -7.94 -6.35
CA GLY A 147 0.73 -8.05 -5.62
C GLY A 147 1.86 -7.32 -6.33
N GLN A 148 1.96 -7.45 -7.65
CA GLN A 148 2.93 -6.69 -8.43
C GLN A 148 2.71 -5.18 -8.33
N MET A 149 1.47 -4.72 -8.23
CA MET A 149 1.13 -3.31 -8.08
C MET A 149 1.44 -2.79 -6.68
N LEU A 150 0.98 -3.49 -5.63
CA LEU A 150 0.97 -3.01 -4.24
C LEU A 150 2.21 -3.40 -3.44
N ASN A 151 2.92 -4.47 -3.82
CA ASN A 151 4.15 -4.93 -3.16
C ASN A 151 5.39 -4.45 -3.91
N SER A 152 5.40 -3.18 -4.25
CA SER A 152 6.53 -2.52 -4.89
C SER A 152 7.41 -1.84 -3.85
N ARG A 153 8.73 -1.84 -4.07
CA ARG A 153 9.67 -1.12 -3.20
C ARG A 153 9.58 0.40 -3.34
N ARG A 154 9.11 0.88 -4.50
CA ARG A 154 8.86 2.30 -4.77
C ARG A 154 7.60 2.43 -5.60
N SER A 155 6.87 3.50 -5.36
CA SER A 155 5.76 3.92 -6.20
C SER A 155 6.25 4.48 -7.53
N ILE A 156 5.35 4.55 -8.51
CA ILE A 156 5.56 5.39 -9.69
C ILE A 156 5.73 6.84 -9.25
N ASP A 157 6.53 7.62 -9.98
CA ASP A 157 6.73 9.03 -9.64
C ASP A 157 5.43 9.84 -9.83
N PHE A 158 4.74 10.07 -8.72
CA PHE A 158 3.51 10.85 -8.70
C PHE A 158 3.72 12.32 -9.07
N ARG A 159 4.93 12.89 -8.87
CA ARG A 159 5.22 14.27 -9.25
C ARG A 159 5.18 14.42 -10.76
N GLU A 160 5.77 13.45 -11.48
CA GLU A 160 5.66 13.40 -12.93
C GLU A 160 4.21 13.19 -13.41
N LEU A 161 3.41 12.40 -12.68
CA LEU A 161 2.03 12.12 -13.08
C LEU A 161 1.10 13.31 -12.90
N ILE A 162 1.28 14.10 -11.83
CA ILE A 162 0.42 15.27 -11.56
C ILE A 162 0.49 16.32 -12.68
N GLU A 163 1.62 16.42 -13.36
CA GLU A 163 1.80 17.35 -14.49
C GLU A 163 1.19 16.83 -15.81
N LYS A 164 0.73 15.59 -15.84
CA LYS A 164 0.19 14.91 -17.02
C LYS A 164 -1.32 14.69 -16.90
N LYS A 165 -1.98 14.49 -18.02
CA LYS A 165 -3.37 14.02 -18.05
C LYS A 165 -3.38 12.53 -17.77
N VAL A 166 -3.83 12.12 -16.60
CA VAL A 166 -3.79 10.73 -16.15
C VAL A 166 -5.19 10.21 -15.84
N VAL A 167 -5.46 9.00 -16.26
CA VAL A 167 -6.65 8.22 -15.89
C VAL A 167 -6.20 6.92 -15.25
N LEU A 168 -6.67 6.66 -14.03
CA LEU A 168 -6.49 5.39 -13.33
C LEU A 168 -7.79 4.58 -13.46
N GLU A 169 -7.77 3.53 -14.26
CA GLU A 169 -8.89 2.60 -14.41
C GLU A 169 -8.80 1.51 -13.34
N ILE A 170 -9.80 1.42 -12.45
CA ILE A 170 -9.86 0.43 -11.36
C ILE A 170 -10.61 -0.85 -11.74
N GLU A 171 -11.05 -0.98 -12.99
CA GLU A 171 -11.83 -2.14 -13.45
C GLU A 171 -11.05 -3.45 -13.38
N GLY A 172 -9.72 -3.40 -13.48
CA GLY A 172 -8.84 -4.55 -13.35
C GLY A 172 -8.93 -5.25 -11.98
N ILE A 173 -9.28 -4.51 -10.93
CA ILE A 173 -9.49 -5.03 -9.59
C ILE A 173 -10.96 -5.46 -9.47
N LYS A 174 -11.22 -6.77 -9.39
CA LYS A 174 -12.60 -7.30 -9.42
C LYS A 174 -13.29 -7.28 -8.06
N ASN A 175 -12.54 -7.44 -6.98
CA ASN A 175 -13.08 -7.47 -5.63
C ASN A 175 -13.39 -6.05 -5.13
N GLY A 176 -14.62 -5.83 -4.62
CA GLY A 176 -15.07 -4.52 -4.13
C GLY A 176 -14.28 -4.02 -2.92
N THR A 177 -13.97 -4.90 -1.98
CA THR A 177 -13.14 -4.62 -0.80
C THR A 177 -11.73 -4.14 -1.20
N GLU A 178 -11.11 -4.84 -2.15
CA GLU A 178 -9.79 -4.47 -2.65
C GLU A 178 -9.81 -3.15 -3.43
N LYS A 179 -10.90 -2.86 -4.17
CA LYS A 179 -11.07 -1.55 -4.79
C LYS A 179 -11.11 -0.43 -3.76
N SER A 180 -11.87 -0.61 -2.70
CA SER A 180 -11.98 0.36 -1.61
C SER A 180 -10.63 0.60 -0.96
N LEU A 181 -9.87 -0.47 -0.71
CA LEU A 181 -8.53 -0.39 -0.14
C LEU A 181 -7.56 0.39 -1.04
N VAL A 182 -7.49 0.05 -2.33
CA VAL A 182 -6.60 0.73 -3.30
C VAL A 182 -7.00 2.20 -3.50
N MET A 183 -8.27 2.53 -3.35
CA MET A 183 -8.74 3.93 -3.39
C MET A 183 -8.42 4.70 -2.11
N GLY A 184 -8.18 3.99 -0.99
CA GLY A 184 -7.80 4.58 0.29
C GLY A 184 -6.29 4.79 0.45
N PHE A 185 -5.47 4.12 -0.37
CA PHE A 185 -4.01 4.29 -0.43
C PHE A 185 -3.63 5.49 -1.30
#